data_6e47d287c6ebbabc4ac6264cd9e37b5d
#
_entry.id   6e47d287c6ebbabc4ac6264cd9e37b5d
#
_cell.length_a   1.000
_cell.length_b   1.000
_cell.length_c   1.000
_cell.angle_alpha   90.00
_cell.angle_beta   90.00
_cell.angle_gamma   90.00
#
_symmetry.space_group_name_H-M   'P 1'
#
loop_
_entity.id
_entity.type
_entity.pdbx_description
1 polymer ?
#
loop_
_entity_poly.entity_id
_entity_poly.type
_entity_poly.pdbx_seq_one_letter_code
_entity_poly.pdbx_strand_id
1 'polypeptide(L)'
;PTGRMMVMGGVQKQVEGQRRTGTFVSFSEDGVKFSSPEIVLAPGRWIWRVTEHEQAAYGVSYGAPTRPQATALHKTTNGVDYEVVTDSMLDDGEHPTEARIRFDKKGTAFCLQRRDGPTLNSAMLGISNPPYEKWEWHDLKRRLGGPNFIQIAGGHWIAAGRLYDGGARTEILSLDLAKREMTPILR
;
A
#
# COMPACT_ATOMS: atom_id res chain seq x y z
N PRO A 1 18.79 3.72 -5.45
CA PRO A 1 18.47 2.61 -6.37
C PRO A 1 19.77 1.92 -6.80
N THR A 2 19.87 0.62 -6.55
CA THR A 2 21.07 -0.17 -6.87
C THR A 2 21.07 -0.69 -8.32
N GLY A 3 20.03 -0.40 -9.10
CA GLY A 3 19.80 -1.00 -10.43
C GLY A 3 19.26 -2.43 -10.38
N ARG A 4 19.16 -3.06 -9.19
CA ARG A 4 18.62 -4.40 -9.03
C ARG A 4 17.10 -4.41 -9.13
N MET A 5 16.56 -5.48 -9.70
CA MET A 5 15.11 -5.76 -9.61
C MET A 5 14.79 -6.39 -8.26
N MET A 6 13.76 -5.92 -7.58
CA MET A 6 13.24 -6.49 -6.35
C MET A 6 11.83 -7.05 -6.59
N VAL A 7 11.64 -8.31 -6.21
CA VAL A 7 10.32 -8.93 -6.09
C VAL A 7 10.00 -9.02 -4.61
N MET A 8 8.78 -8.60 -4.24
CA MET A 8 8.29 -8.73 -2.89
C MET A 8 6.88 -9.30 -2.87
N GLY A 9 6.51 -9.94 -1.78
CA GLY A 9 5.19 -10.52 -1.64
C GLY A 9 4.88 -11.01 -0.23
N GLY A 10 3.64 -11.46 -0.05
CA GLY A 10 3.21 -12.12 1.17
C GLY A 10 3.68 -13.58 1.21
N VAL A 11 4.11 -14.02 2.36
CA VAL A 11 4.40 -15.42 2.65
C VAL A 11 3.64 -15.87 3.89
N GLN A 12 3.21 -17.12 3.92
CA GLN A 12 2.62 -17.72 5.10
C GLN A 12 3.60 -18.71 5.73
N LYS A 13 3.86 -18.55 7.00
CA LYS A 13 4.79 -19.36 7.79
C LYS A 13 4.11 -19.88 9.05
N GLN A 14 4.47 -21.10 9.46
CA GLN A 14 4.10 -21.62 10.78
C GLN A 14 5.07 -21.05 11.80
N VAL A 15 4.54 -20.36 12.80
CA VAL A 15 5.30 -19.82 13.92
C VAL A 15 4.58 -20.26 15.19
N GLU A 16 5.23 -21.07 16.01
CA GLU A 16 4.66 -21.61 17.27
C GLU A 16 3.29 -22.28 17.08
N GLY A 17 3.15 -23.09 16.00
CA GLY A 17 1.91 -23.79 15.64
C GLY A 17 0.80 -22.90 15.04
N GLN A 18 1.02 -21.60 14.93
CA GLN A 18 0.09 -20.65 14.31
C GLN A 18 0.56 -20.21 12.92
N ARG A 19 -0.40 -20.10 12.01
CA ARG A 19 -0.15 -19.56 10.66
C ARG A 19 -0.02 -18.05 10.72
N ARG A 20 1.15 -17.53 10.37
CA ARG A 20 1.45 -16.08 10.32
C ARG A 20 1.78 -15.67 8.90
N THR A 21 1.25 -14.51 8.50
CA THR A 21 1.65 -13.86 7.25
C THR A 21 2.91 -13.04 7.49
N GLY A 22 3.81 -13.00 6.53
CA GLY A 22 5.01 -12.18 6.55
C GLY A 22 5.24 -11.53 5.20
N THR A 23 6.26 -10.68 5.12
CA THR A 23 6.75 -10.10 3.86
C THR A 23 8.07 -10.74 3.49
N PHE A 24 8.21 -11.20 2.25
CA PHE A 24 9.49 -11.60 1.70
C PHE A 24 9.96 -10.66 0.60
N VAL A 25 11.27 -10.61 0.39
CA VAL A 25 11.92 -9.98 -0.76
C VAL A 25 12.89 -10.96 -1.40
N SER A 26 13.13 -10.78 -2.69
CA SER A 26 14.12 -11.50 -3.50
C SER A 26 14.63 -10.55 -4.56
N PHE A 27 15.92 -10.62 -4.88
CA PHE A 27 16.58 -9.67 -5.77
C PHE A 27 17.14 -10.35 -7.00
N SER A 28 17.21 -9.60 -8.10
CA SER A 28 17.83 -10.04 -9.36
C SER A 28 18.59 -8.90 -10.01
N GLU A 29 19.77 -9.22 -10.56
CA GLU A 29 20.59 -8.30 -11.37
C GLU A 29 20.20 -8.36 -12.87
N ASP A 30 19.67 -9.48 -13.33
CA ASP A 30 19.38 -9.77 -14.73
C ASP A 30 17.90 -9.94 -15.05
N GLY A 31 17.03 -9.91 -14.03
CA GLY A 31 15.58 -10.15 -14.15
C GLY A 31 15.19 -11.62 -14.38
N VAL A 32 16.16 -12.54 -14.40
CA VAL A 32 15.96 -13.98 -14.69
C VAL A 32 16.29 -14.84 -13.47
N LYS A 33 17.43 -14.60 -12.85
CA LYS A 33 17.86 -15.32 -11.64
C LYS A 33 17.63 -14.46 -10.42
N PHE A 34 16.88 -15.01 -9.45
CA PHE A 34 16.57 -14.34 -8.20
C PHE A 34 17.30 -14.99 -7.03
N SER A 35 17.67 -14.17 -6.05
CA SER A 35 18.22 -14.65 -4.78
C SER A 35 17.20 -15.52 -4.02
N SER A 36 17.67 -16.28 -3.03
CA SER A 36 16.75 -16.91 -2.07
C SER A 36 15.87 -15.86 -1.41
N PRO A 37 14.55 -16.15 -1.16
CA PRO A 37 13.66 -15.24 -0.48
C PRO A 37 14.12 -14.94 0.95
N GLU A 38 14.08 -13.68 1.34
CA GLU A 38 14.41 -13.20 2.66
C GLU A 38 13.19 -12.58 3.33
N ILE A 39 12.93 -12.93 4.60
CA ILE A 39 11.81 -12.37 5.38
C ILE A 39 12.25 -11.06 6.01
N VAL A 40 11.56 -9.99 5.71
CA VAL A 40 12.00 -8.61 6.03
C VAL A 40 11.19 -7.90 7.11
N LEU A 41 10.09 -8.48 7.57
CA LEU A 41 9.29 -7.92 8.67
C LEU A 41 8.96 -8.98 9.72
N ALA A 42 8.61 -8.50 10.92
CA ALA A 42 8.08 -9.35 11.97
C ALA A 42 6.86 -10.16 11.49
N PRO A 43 6.67 -11.40 11.95
CA PRO A 43 5.51 -12.21 11.61
C PRO A 43 4.19 -11.50 11.95
N GLY A 44 3.24 -11.56 11.03
CA GLY A 44 1.93 -10.93 11.15
C GLY A 44 1.79 -9.62 10.38
N ARG A 45 2.85 -9.13 9.76
CA ARG A 45 2.82 -7.91 8.95
C ARG A 45 3.15 -8.21 7.47
N TRP A 46 2.33 -7.70 6.58
CA TRP A 46 2.51 -7.82 5.14
C TRP A 46 2.52 -6.44 4.48
N ILE A 47 3.64 -6.08 3.84
CA ILE A 47 3.70 -4.93 2.95
C ILE A 47 3.13 -5.34 1.59
N TRP A 48 2.08 -4.64 1.17
CA TRP A 48 1.44 -4.89 -0.11
C TRP A 48 2.31 -4.46 -1.29
N ARG A 49 2.84 -3.24 -1.23
CA ARG A 49 3.69 -2.65 -2.28
C ARG A 49 4.60 -1.57 -1.70
N VAL A 50 5.73 -1.34 -2.36
CA VAL A 50 6.62 -0.22 -2.07
C VAL A 50 6.62 0.80 -3.21
N THR A 51 6.98 2.03 -2.89
CA THR A 51 7.17 3.13 -3.84
C THR A 51 8.49 3.81 -3.51
N GLU A 52 9.34 3.92 -4.50
CA GLU A 52 10.58 4.70 -4.37
C GLU A 52 10.25 6.20 -4.36
N HIS A 53 10.90 6.90 -3.46
CA HIS A 53 10.88 8.36 -3.39
C HIS A 53 12.22 8.83 -2.85
N GLU A 54 12.89 9.72 -3.60
CA GLU A 54 14.24 10.17 -3.32
C GLU A 54 15.22 8.98 -3.22
N GLN A 55 15.84 8.78 -2.05
CA GLN A 55 16.82 7.73 -1.81
C GLN A 55 16.27 6.56 -0.98
N ALA A 56 14.96 6.48 -0.82
CA ALA A 56 14.30 5.45 -0.03
C ALA A 56 13.08 4.86 -0.74
N ALA A 57 12.61 3.73 -0.27
CA ALA A 57 11.33 3.16 -0.65
C ALA A 57 10.40 3.11 0.57
N TYR A 58 9.13 3.40 0.34
CA TYR A 58 8.09 3.45 1.35
C TYR A 58 7.02 2.42 1.08
N GLY A 59 6.59 1.71 2.11
CA GLY A 59 5.55 0.70 2.00
C GLY A 59 4.66 0.65 3.23
N VAL A 60 3.38 0.36 3.00
CA VAL A 60 2.40 0.22 4.07
C VAL A 60 2.22 -1.25 4.38
N SER A 61 2.40 -1.62 5.65
CA SER A 61 2.08 -2.95 6.14
C SER A 61 0.71 -2.99 6.81
N TYR A 62 0.06 -4.12 6.73
CA TYR A 62 -1.17 -4.42 7.45
C TYR A 62 -1.09 -5.80 8.12
N GLY A 63 -1.94 -6.02 9.12
CA GLY A 63 -1.97 -7.27 9.87
C GLY A 63 -2.75 -8.38 9.18
N ALA A 64 -2.72 -9.57 9.79
CA ALA A 64 -3.51 -10.70 9.33
C ALA A 64 -5.02 -10.43 9.48
N PRO A 65 -5.88 -11.01 8.61
CA PRO A 65 -7.31 -10.70 8.57
C PRO A 65 -8.09 -11.06 9.84
N THR A 66 -7.50 -11.87 10.73
CA THR A 66 -8.16 -12.32 11.98
C THR A 66 -8.07 -11.31 13.11
N ARG A 67 -7.25 -10.26 13.00
CA ARG A 67 -7.15 -9.19 14.00
C ARG A 67 -7.05 -7.85 13.28
N PRO A 68 -8.06 -6.97 13.43
CA PRO A 68 -7.93 -5.59 12.97
C PRO A 68 -6.70 -4.98 13.62
N GLN A 69 -5.82 -4.44 12.81
CA GLN A 69 -4.63 -3.74 13.29
C GLN A 69 -4.49 -2.49 12.45
N ALA A 70 -4.05 -1.42 13.08
CA ALA A 70 -3.60 -0.23 12.38
C ALA A 70 -2.62 -0.61 11.26
N THR A 71 -2.69 0.07 10.14
CA THR A 71 -1.62 0.01 9.14
C THR A 71 -0.40 0.77 9.65
N ALA A 72 0.78 0.34 9.21
CA ALA A 72 2.04 0.99 9.56
C ALA A 72 2.80 1.38 8.31
N LEU A 73 3.41 2.56 8.32
CA LEU A 73 4.31 3.02 7.26
C LEU A 73 5.74 2.61 7.57
N HIS A 74 6.37 2.01 6.62
CA HIS A 74 7.78 1.61 6.67
C HIS A 74 8.59 2.31 5.60
N LYS A 75 9.87 2.54 5.90
CA LYS A 75 10.89 3.10 5.00
C LYS A 75 12.08 2.15 4.93
N THR A 76 12.66 2.02 3.76
CA THR A 76 13.91 1.26 3.54
C THR A 76 14.79 1.95 2.51
N THR A 77 16.11 1.82 2.66
CA THR A 77 17.10 2.29 1.68
C THR A 77 17.76 1.16 0.90
N ASN A 78 17.61 -0.09 1.36
CA ASN A 78 18.24 -1.27 0.77
C ASN A 78 17.24 -2.37 0.36
N GLY A 79 15.96 -2.23 0.71
CA GLY A 79 14.91 -3.20 0.43
C GLY A 79 14.83 -4.38 1.40
N VAL A 80 15.71 -4.46 2.40
CA VAL A 80 15.80 -5.55 3.40
C VAL A 80 15.47 -5.03 4.80
N ASP A 81 16.17 -3.97 5.21
CA ASP A 81 15.98 -3.35 6.52
C ASP A 81 14.89 -2.29 6.43
N TYR A 82 13.80 -2.49 7.16
CA TYR A 82 12.63 -1.60 7.17
C TYR A 82 12.50 -0.92 8.52
N GLU A 83 12.61 0.39 8.52
CA GLU A 83 12.32 1.26 9.66
C GLU A 83 10.84 1.58 9.71
N VAL A 84 10.25 1.65 10.90
CA VAL A 84 8.88 2.13 11.10
C VAL A 84 8.89 3.65 11.12
N VAL A 85 8.17 4.28 10.20
CA VAL A 85 7.94 5.74 10.18
C VAL A 85 6.77 6.10 11.11
N THR A 86 5.68 5.33 11.02
CA THR A 86 4.56 5.39 11.96
C THR A 86 3.89 4.02 12.05
N ASP A 87 3.60 3.55 13.24
CA ASP A 87 2.99 2.25 13.53
C ASP A 87 1.45 2.29 13.56
N SER A 88 0.87 3.48 13.56
CA SER A 88 -0.57 3.74 13.55
C SER A 88 -0.93 4.75 12.45
N MET A 89 -0.69 4.36 11.18
CA MET A 89 -0.96 5.20 10.02
C MET A 89 -2.47 5.40 9.80
N LEU A 90 -3.25 4.32 9.85
CA LEU A 90 -4.71 4.32 9.86
C LEU A 90 -5.18 3.25 10.84
N ASP A 91 -5.92 3.69 11.87
CA ASP A 91 -6.53 2.86 12.90
C ASP A 91 -7.95 3.34 13.16
N ASP A 92 -8.86 2.98 12.26
CA ASP A 92 -10.27 3.40 12.33
C ASP A 92 -11.21 2.25 12.71
N GLY A 93 -10.66 1.08 13.10
CA GLY A 93 -11.44 -0.11 13.42
C GLY A 93 -12.08 -0.80 12.22
N GLU A 94 -11.88 -0.29 11.01
CA GLU A 94 -12.54 -0.77 9.78
C GLU A 94 -11.60 -1.61 8.88
N HIS A 95 -10.71 -2.38 9.49
CA HIS A 95 -9.81 -3.32 8.85
C HIS A 95 -9.08 -2.75 7.62
N PRO A 96 -8.21 -1.74 7.79
CA PRO A 96 -7.39 -1.27 6.69
C PRO A 96 -6.40 -2.37 6.27
N THR A 97 -6.28 -2.59 4.94
CA THR A 97 -5.49 -3.69 4.37
C THR A 97 -4.54 -3.19 3.26
N GLU A 98 -4.80 -3.54 2.02
CA GLU A 98 -3.94 -3.19 0.88
C GLU A 98 -3.84 -1.67 0.69
N ALA A 99 -2.63 -1.16 0.50
CA ALA A 99 -2.39 0.26 0.30
C ALA A 99 -1.36 0.52 -0.80
N ARG A 100 -1.51 1.66 -1.44
CA ARG A 100 -0.52 2.19 -2.39
C ARG A 100 -0.16 3.62 -2.01
N ILE A 101 1.13 3.93 -1.94
CA ILE A 101 1.64 5.29 -1.75
C ILE A 101 2.20 5.82 -3.06
N ARG A 102 2.01 7.11 -3.29
CA ARG A 102 2.65 7.89 -4.35
C ARG A 102 3.05 9.26 -3.78
N PHE A 103 4.04 9.84 -4.41
CA PHE A 103 4.54 11.17 -4.06
C PHE A 103 4.37 12.12 -5.24
N ASP A 104 4.03 13.35 -4.96
CA ASP A 104 4.08 14.41 -5.96
C ASP A 104 5.49 15.03 -6.04
N LYS A 105 5.66 15.97 -6.96
CA LYS A 105 6.94 16.67 -7.16
C LYS A 105 7.37 17.56 -5.97
N LYS A 106 6.47 17.84 -5.04
CA LYS A 106 6.74 18.62 -3.83
C LYS A 106 7.07 17.74 -2.62
N GLY A 107 7.03 16.43 -2.80
CA GLY A 107 7.24 15.45 -1.73
C GLY A 107 5.99 15.17 -0.90
N THR A 108 4.80 15.67 -1.26
CA THR A 108 3.57 15.28 -0.59
C THR A 108 3.24 13.81 -0.90
N ALA A 109 3.05 13.02 0.13
CA ALA A 109 2.65 11.63 0.02
C ALA A 109 1.12 11.50 -0.04
N PHE A 110 0.64 10.70 -0.98
CA PHE A 110 -0.75 10.30 -1.11
C PHE A 110 -0.84 8.78 -0.94
N CYS A 111 -1.79 8.32 -0.15
CA CYS A 111 -2.02 6.90 0.08
C CYS A 111 -3.46 6.51 -0.31
N LEU A 112 -3.60 5.58 -1.23
CA LEU A 112 -4.89 4.96 -1.54
C LEU A 112 -4.99 3.65 -0.75
N GLN A 113 -5.90 3.63 0.24
CA GLN A 113 -6.03 2.59 1.24
C GLN A 113 -7.34 1.84 1.10
N ARG A 114 -7.29 0.50 0.99
CA ARG A 114 -8.46 -0.38 1.10
C ARG A 114 -8.87 -0.56 2.55
N ARG A 115 -10.19 -0.61 2.79
CA ARG A 115 -10.80 -1.08 4.03
C ARG A 115 -11.70 -2.28 3.75
N ASP A 116 -11.74 -3.21 4.69
CA ASP A 116 -12.61 -4.39 4.66
C ASP A 116 -13.43 -4.51 5.95
N GLY A 117 -13.76 -3.37 6.54
CA GLY A 117 -14.49 -3.29 7.80
C GLY A 117 -15.92 -3.77 7.72
N PRO A 118 -16.48 -4.13 8.87
CA PRO A 118 -17.86 -4.60 8.97
C PRO A 118 -18.88 -3.48 8.75
N THR A 119 -18.53 -2.25 9.09
CA THR A 119 -19.42 -1.08 8.99
C THR A 119 -19.09 -0.24 7.76
N LEU A 120 -17.81 0.06 7.57
CA LEU A 120 -17.31 0.87 6.46
C LEU A 120 -16.25 0.10 5.68
N ASN A 121 -16.46 -0.02 4.39
CA ASN A 121 -15.53 -0.69 3.48
C ASN A 121 -15.12 0.17 2.27
N SER A 122 -15.45 1.46 2.30
CA SER A 122 -14.99 2.42 1.30
C SER A 122 -13.50 2.67 1.43
N ALA A 123 -12.83 2.91 0.30
CA ALA A 123 -11.42 3.24 0.27
C ALA A 123 -11.16 4.63 0.88
N MET A 124 -9.97 4.80 1.45
CA MET A 124 -9.52 6.08 2.00
C MET A 124 -8.41 6.68 1.15
N LEU A 125 -8.42 8.00 1.04
CA LEU A 125 -7.29 8.77 0.56
C LEU A 125 -6.58 9.40 1.75
N GLY A 126 -5.33 8.99 1.98
CA GLY A 126 -4.45 9.59 2.98
C GLY A 126 -3.54 10.63 2.34
N ILE A 127 -3.26 11.71 3.06
CA ILE A 127 -2.36 12.79 2.64
C ILE A 127 -1.38 13.08 3.79
N SER A 128 -0.08 13.16 3.48
CA SER A 128 0.96 13.46 4.46
C SER A 128 2.10 14.24 3.82
N ASN A 129 2.74 15.09 4.60
CA ASN A 129 3.99 15.76 4.23
C ASN A 129 5.17 15.17 5.02
N PRO A 130 6.42 15.37 4.57
CA PRO A 130 7.58 14.93 5.33
C PRO A 130 7.53 15.41 6.78
N PRO A 131 7.90 14.57 7.75
CA PRO A 131 8.51 13.23 7.66
C PRO A 131 7.52 12.06 7.52
N TYR A 132 6.26 12.27 7.17
CA TYR A 132 5.21 11.27 6.92
C TYR A 132 4.72 10.54 8.18
N GLU A 133 4.87 11.13 9.33
CA GLU A 133 4.41 10.58 10.61
C GLU A 133 2.92 10.81 10.85
N LYS A 134 2.35 11.88 10.27
CA LYS A 134 0.96 12.28 10.46
C LYS A 134 0.21 12.25 9.14
N TRP A 135 -0.98 11.65 9.14
CA TRP A 135 -1.81 11.46 7.97
C TRP A 135 -3.19 12.08 8.15
N GLU A 136 -3.64 12.83 7.16
CA GLU A 136 -5.02 13.28 7.03
C GLU A 136 -5.77 12.29 6.13
N TRP A 137 -6.93 11.77 6.58
CA TRP A 137 -7.65 10.72 5.89
C TRP A 137 -9.04 11.18 5.42
N HIS A 138 -9.38 10.82 4.16
CA HIS A 138 -10.64 11.18 3.51
C HIS A 138 -11.29 9.94 2.93
N ASP A 139 -12.57 9.74 3.25
CA ASP A 139 -13.37 8.64 2.74
C ASP A 139 -13.80 8.92 1.29
N LEU A 140 -13.42 8.04 0.37
CA LEU A 140 -13.72 8.15 -1.07
C LEU A 140 -15.11 7.61 -1.43
N LYS A 141 -15.90 7.15 -0.45
CA LYS A 141 -17.28 6.67 -0.60
C LYS A 141 -17.47 5.50 -1.57
N ARG A 142 -16.39 4.87 -1.99
CA ARG A 142 -16.40 3.70 -2.88
C ARG A 142 -15.47 2.62 -2.37
N ARG A 143 -15.93 1.37 -2.40
CA ARG A 143 -15.08 0.23 -2.07
C ARG A 143 -14.11 -0.06 -3.21
N LEU A 144 -12.81 -0.17 -2.92
CA LEU A 144 -11.75 -0.41 -3.90
C LEU A 144 -10.80 -1.49 -3.37
N GLY A 145 -10.72 -2.62 -4.06
CA GLY A 145 -9.77 -3.69 -3.76
C GLY A 145 -8.56 -3.66 -4.70
N GLY A 146 -7.39 -4.06 -4.20
CA GLY A 146 -6.14 -4.04 -4.96
C GLY A 146 -5.75 -2.66 -5.47
N PRO A 147 -5.83 -1.60 -4.62
CA PRO A 147 -5.71 -0.22 -5.09
C PRO A 147 -4.35 0.05 -5.71
N ASN A 148 -4.35 0.74 -6.83
CA ASN A 148 -3.16 1.33 -7.42
C ASN A 148 -3.53 2.68 -8.05
N PHE A 149 -2.57 3.60 -8.12
CA PHE A 149 -2.77 4.87 -8.81
C PHE A 149 -1.43 5.44 -9.27
N ILE A 150 -1.47 6.27 -10.30
CA ILE A 150 -0.29 6.91 -10.88
C ILE A 150 -0.66 8.32 -11.33
N GLN A 151 0.33 9.20 -11.38
CA GLN A 151 0.22 10.46 -12.07
C GLN A 151 0.64 10.28 -13.53
N ILE A 152 -0.21 10.71 -14.46
CA ILE A 152 0.06 10.69 -15.89
C ILE A 152 0.47 12.08 -16.40
N ALA A 153 0.79 12.17 -17.69
CA ALA A 153 1.09 13.45 -18.35
C ALA A 153 -0.04 14.47 -18.12
N GLY A 154 0.32 15.74 -17.96
CA GLY A 154 -0.64 16.81 -17.62
C GLY A 154 -1.01 16.91 -16.14
N GLY A 155 -0.40 16.07 -15.26
CA GLY A 155 -0.61 16.15 -13.83
C GLY A 155 -1.86 15.43 -13.32
N HIS A 156 -2.60 14.76 -14.19
CA HIS A 156 -3.81 14.01 -13.81
C HIS A 156 -3.46 12.72 -13.06
N TRP A 157 -4.26 12.38 -12.06
CA TRP A 157 -4.13 11.13 -11.33
C TRP A 157 -5.18 10.12 -11.81
N ILE A 158 -4.69 8.92 -12.10
CA ILE A 158 -5.51 7.78 -12.51
C ILE A 158 -5.38 6.70 -11.45
N ALA A 159 -6.50 6.21 -10.96
CA ALA A 159 -6.57 5.06 -10.07
C ALA A 159 -7.13 3.84 -10.81
N ALA A 160 -6.75 2.66 -10.39
CA ALA A 160 -7.32 1.41 -10.84
C ALA A 160 -7.45 0.43 -9.68
N GLY A 161 -8.47 -0.41 -9.74
CA GLY A 161 -8.71 -1.44 -8.74
C GLY A 161 -10.00 -2.19 -8.99
N ARG A 162 -10.30 -3.12 -8.09
CA ARG A 162 -11.54 -3.88 -8.13
C ARG A 162 -12.64 -3.15 -7.41
N LEU A 163 -13.69 -2.80 -8.12
CA LEU A 163 -14.94 -2.27 -7.56
C LEU A 163 -15.94 -3.39 -7.31
N TYR A 164 -16.93 -3.13 -6.46
CA TYR A 164 -17.88 -4.15 -6.00
C TYR A 164 -19.34 -3.72 -6.19
N ASP A 165 -19.60 -2.45 -6.46
CA ASP A 165 -20.91 -1.89 -6.78
C ASP A 165 -21.38 -2.40 -8.15
N GLY A 166 -22.48 -3.15 -8.18
CA GLY A 166 -23.01 -3.77 -9.39
C GLY A 166 -22.21 -5.00 -9.89
N GLY A 167 -21.47 -5.67 -8.98
CA GLY A 167 -20.65 -6.85 -9.25
C GLY A 167 -19.15 -6.54 -9.28
N ALA A 168 -18.35 -7.55 -8.91
CA ALA A 168 -16.89 -7.38 -8.85
C ALA A 168 -16.29 -7.23 -10.26
N ARG A 169 -15.61 -6.11 -10.51
CA ARG A 169 -14.95 -5.80 -11.78
C ARG A 169 -13.75 -4.89 -11.58
N THR A 170 -12.82 -4.89 -12.52
CA THR A 170 -11.73 -3.90 -12.56
C THR A 170 -12.20 -2.66 -13.29
N GLU A 171 -11.97 -1.50 -12.69
CA GLU A 171 -12.23 -0.19 -13.34
C GLU A 171 -10.99 0.70 -13.30
N ILE A 172 -10.93 1.61 -14.25
CA ILE A 172 -10.02 2.76 -14.28
C ILE A 172 -10.81 4.01 -13.91
N LEU A 173 -10.27 4.79 -13.00
CA LEU A 173 -10.92 5.93 -12.38
C LEU A 173 -10.01 7.17 -12.50
N SER A 174 -10.59 8.33 -12.77
CA SER A 174 -9.94 9.60 -12.48
C SER A 174 -9.95 9.82 -10.96
N LEU A 175 -8.81 10.19 -10.39
CA LEU A 175 -8.69 10.54 -8.98
C LEU A 175 -8.38 12.04 -8.87
N ASP A 176 -9.37 12.82 -8.43
CA ASP A 176 -9.21 14.23 -8.12
C ASP A 176 -8.75 14.37 -6.65
N LEU A 177 -7.48 14.64 -6.45
CA LEU A 177 -6.90 14.76 -5.11
C LEU A 177 -7.42 15.99 -4.35
N ALA A 178 -7.75 17.09 -5.05
CA ALA A 178 -8.25 18.32 -4.43
C ALA A 178 -9.71 18.17 -3.98
N LYS A 179 -10.54 17.54 -4.80
CA LYS A 179 -11.93 17.24 -4.46
C LYS A 179 -12.08 15.98 -3.61
N ARG A 180 -11.03 15.13 -3.58
CA ARG A 180 -11.05 13.84 -2.87
C ARG A 180 -12.11 12.88 -3.44
N GLU A 181 -12.18 12.82 -4.76
CA GLU A 181 -13.21 12.09 -5.50
C GLU A 181 -12.60 11.15 -6.53
N MET A 182 -13.30 10.03 -6.77
CA MET A 182 -13.00 9.08 -7.85
C MET A 182 -14.16 9.01 -8.82
N THR A 183 -13.88 9.24 -10.11
CA THR A 183 -14.88 9.16 -11.19
C THR A 183 -14.48 8.09 -12.20
N PRO A 184 -15.37 7.15 -12.58
CA PRO A 184 -15.08 6.14 -13.59
C PRO A 184 -14.70 6.77 -14.94
N ILE A 185 -13.64 6.23 -15.57
CA ILE A 185 -13.23 6.58 -16.94
C ILE A 185 -13.49 5.40 -17.86
N LEU A 186 -13.13 4.18 -17.42
CA LEU A 186 -13.22 2.96 -18.22
C LEU A 186 -13.62 1.78 -17.33
N ARG A 187 -14.53 0.95 -17.85
CA ARG A 187 -15.03 -0.30 -17.23
C ARG A 187 -14.60 -1.52 -18.03
#